data_6591b7565573fb6d778021f226ca1605
#
_entry.id   6591b7565573fb6d778021f226ca1605
#
_cell.length_a   1.000
_cell.length_b   1.000
_cell.length_c   1.000
_cell.angle_alpha   90.00
_cell.angle_beta   90.00
_cell.angle_gamma   90.00
#
_symmetry.space_group_name_H-M   'P 1'
#
loop_
_entity.id
_entity.type
_entity.pdbx_description
1 polymer ?
#
loop_
_entity_poly.entity_id
_entity_poly.type
_entity_poly.pdbx_seq_one_letter_code
_entity_poly.pdbx_strand_id
1 'polypeptide(L)'
;MPANTNVHDLKNSGLKATLPRIKILEIFQRSSQEGVRHLSAEDVYRALLAVQLDVGLATVYRVLTQFEQAGLLTRSNFEAGRAVFELNEGAHHDHLVCLTCGRVEEFVDSEIEQRQKRIAAEKGFALRDHALALYGDCIKHDCPHRPKG
;
A
#
# COMPACT_ATOMS: atom_id res chain seq x y z
N MET A 1 -4.11 4.03 18.88
CA MET A 1 -5.15 2.99 18.83
C MET A 1 -4.91 1.97 19.90
N PRO A 2 -5.91 1.65 20.65
CA PRO A 2 -5.78 0.57 21.64
C PRO A 2 -5.47 -0.76 20.96
N ALA A 3 -4.59 -1.54 21.55
CA ALA A 3 -4.20 -2.86 21.04
C ALA A 3 -5.40 -3.78 20.79
N ASN A 4 -6.48 -3.56 21.51
CA ASN A 4 -7.69 -4.37 21.39
C ASN A 4 -8.37 -4.24 20.02
N THR A 5 -8.26 -3.08 19.37
CA THR A 5 -8.86 -2.87 18.04
C THR A 5 -8.20 -3.75 17.00
N ASN A 6 -6.88 -3.85 17.04
CA ASN A 6 -6.13 -4.67 16.08
C ASN A 6 -6.42 -6.15 16.26
N VAL A 7 -6.54 -6.61 17.50
CA VAL A 7 -6.93 -8.00 17.79
C VAL A 7 -8.32 -8.29 17.22
N HIS A 8 -9.25 -7.35 17.41
CA HIS A 8 -10.62 -7.48 16.91
C HIS A 8 -10.65 -7.51 15.38
N ASP A 9 -9.92 -6.62 14.73
CA ASP A 9 -9.85 -6.54 13.26
C ASP A 9 -9.28 -7.82 12.67
N LEU A 10 -8.23 -8.38 13.27
CA LEU A 10 -7.64 -9.65 12.83
C LEU A 10 -8.63 -10.79 12.94
N LYS A 11 -9.33 -10.90 14.07
CA LYS A 11 -10.32 -11.95 14.28
C LYS A 11 -11.49 -11.84 13.31
N ASN A 12 -11.97 -10.61 13.06
CA ASN A 12 -13.05 -10.37 12.09
C ASN A 12 -12.64 -10.74 10.67
N SER A 13 -11.35 -10.69 10.37
CA SER A 13 -10.80 -11.08 9.07
C SER A 13 -10.46 -12.56 8.98
N GLY A 14 -10.79 -13.33 10.02
CA GLY A 14 -10.52 -14.76 10.08
C GLY A 14 -9.08 -15.11 10.43
N LEU A 15 -8.31 -14.15 10.94
CA LEU A 15 -6.92 -14.34 11.27
C LEU A 15 -6.70 -14.44 12.78
N LYS A 16 -5.79 -15.33 13.17
CA LYS A 16 -5.37 -15.42 14.56
C LYS A 16 -4.53 -14.20 14.94
N ALA A 17 -4.79 -13.63 16.11
CA ALA A 17 -4.06 -12.46 16.60
C ALA A 17 -2.72 -12.90 17.21
N THR A 18 -1.67 -12.90 16.39
CA THR A 18 -0.30 -13.15 16.85
C THR A 18 0.45 -11.83 17.02
N LEU A 19 1.52 -11.84 17.81
CA LEU A 19 2.31 -10.62 18.03
C LEU A 19 2.86 -10.01 16.72
N PRO A 20 3.46 -10.79 15.81
CA PRO A 20 3.90 -10.22 14.54
C PRO A 20 2.76 -9.58 13.74
N ARG A 21 1.60 -10.21 13.67
CA ARG A 21 0.45 -9.67 12.95
C ARG A 21 -0.06 -8.38 13.56
N ILE A 22 -0.17 -8.32 14.88
CA ILE A 22 -0.60 -7.11 15.59
C ILE A 22 0.36 -5.96 15.31
N LYS A 23 1.65 -6.22 15.43
CA LYS A 23 2.68 -5.19 15.24
C LYS A 23 2.75 -4.70 13.80
N ILE A 24 2.62 -5.57 12.83
CA ILE A 24 2.61 -5.19 11.42
C ILE A 24 1.39 -4.31 11.12
N LEU A 25 0.22 -4.68 11.61
CA LEU A 25 -0.98 -3.87 11.42
C LEU A 25 -0.83 -2.48 12.06
N GLU A 26 -0.26 -2.41 13.26
CA GLU A 26 0.04 -1.12 13.91
C GLU A 26 0.99 -0.25 13.07
N ILE A 27 1.98 -0.85 12.44
CA ILE A 27 2.94 -0.13 11.59
C ILE A 27 2.20 0.55 10.44
N PHE A 28 1.29 -0.16 9.75
CA PHE A 28 0.50 0.42 8.67
C PHE A 28 -0.41 1.55 9.17
N GLN A 29 -1.04 1.37 10.32
CA GLN A 29 -1.93 2.38 10.88
C GLN A 29 -1.17 3.66 11.25
N ARG A 30 -0.02 3.51 11.90
CA ARG A 30 0.82 4.65 12.30
C ARG A 30 1.38 5.36 11.07
N SER A 31 1.91 4.60 10.12
CA SER A 31 2.49 5.15 8.90
C SER A 31 1.45 5.92 8.08
N SER A 32 0.24 5.38 7.99
CA SER A 32 -0.87 6.04 7.30
C SER A 32 -1.22 7.38 7.97
N GLN A 33 -1.23 7.43 9.30
CA GLN A 33 -1.49 8.67 10.04
C GLN A 33 -0.39 9.71 9.81
N GLU A 34 0.84 9.26 9.57
CA GLU A 34 1.98 10.13 9.29
C GLU A 34 2.08 10.53 7.82
N GLY A 35 1.13 10.12 6.99
CA GLY A 35 1.07 10.46 5.58
C GLY A 35 1.82 9.52 4.65
N VAL A 36 2.39 8.44 5.15
CA VAL A 36 3.06 7.41 4.34
C VAL A 36 2.14 6.19 4.27
N ARG A 37 1.39 6.09 3.19
CA ARG A 37 0.35 5.07 3.05
C ARG A 37 0.82 3.79 2.40
N HIS A 38 1.93 3.83 1.67
CA HIS A 38 2.45 2.70 0.92
C HIS A 38 3.77 2.22 1.54
N LEU A 39 3.81 0.95 1.91
CA LEU A 39 5.01 0.35 2.50
C LEU A 39 5.37 -0.93 1.75
N SER A 40 6.65 -1.10 1.46
CA SER A 40 7.18 -2.37 0.99
C SER A 40 7.40 -3.32 2.17
N ALA A 41 7.63 -4.60 1.88
CA ALA A 41 7.96 -5.57 2.92
C ALA A 41 9.25 -5.17 3.66
N GLU A 42 10.22 -4.62 2.93
CA GLU A 42 11.48 -4.16 3.51
C GLU A 42 11.25 -2.98 4.45
N ASP A 43 10.35 -2.05 4.10
CA ASP A 43 9.97 -0.94 4.97
C ASP A 43 9.39 -1.46 6.30
N VAL A 44 8.49 -2.43 6.21
CA VAL A 44 7.87 -3.06 7.37
C VAL A 44 8.93 -3.77 8.22
N TYR A 45 9.84 -4.50 7.57
CA TYR A 45 10.92 -5.20 8.26
C TYR A 45 11.78 -4.21 9.05
N ARG A 46 12.18 -3.09 8.44
CA ARG A 46 12.97 -2.06 9.13
C ARG A 46 12.22 -1.45 10.30
N ALA A 47 10.92 -1.22 10.14
CA ALA A 47 10.09 -0.67 11.22
C ALA A 47 10.01 -1.65 12.41
N LEU A 48 9.93 -2.95 12.14
CA LEU A 48 9.93 -3.96 13.19
C LEU A 48 11.27 -3.99 13.93
N LEU A 49 12.38 -3.90 13.20
CA LEU A 49 13.72 -3.85 13.82
C LEU A 49 13.86 -2.61 14.71
N ALA A 50 13.29 -1.48 14.31
CA ALA A 50 13.35 -0.24 15.08
C ALA A 50 12.66 -0.36 16.45
N VAL A 51 11.68 -1.25 16.58
CA VAL A 51 11.01 -1.53 17.86
C VAL A 51 11.54 -2.82 18.49
N GLN A 52 12.72 -3.27 18.06
CA GLN A 52 13.43 -4.42 18.61
C GLN A 52 12.67 -5.75 18.47
N LEU A 53 11.86 -5.85 17.43
CA LEU A 53 11.16 -7.08 17.12
C LEU A 53 11.80 -7.73 15.89
N ASP A 54 12.59 -8.76 16.11
CA ASP A 54 13.31 -9.45 15.05
C ASP A 54 12.40 -10.51 14.42
N VAL A 55 11.66 -10.09 13.40
CA VAL A 55 10.85 -10.96 12.57
C VAL A 55 11.52 -11.05 11.21
N GLY A 56 11.83 -12.26 10.75
CA GLY A 56 12.51 -12.44 9.47
C GLY A 56 11.71 -11.88 8.29
N LEU A 57 12.41 -11.42 7.26
CA LEU A 57 11.78 -10.82 6.08
C LEU A 57 10.79 -11.77 5.41
N ALA A 58 11.12 -13.08 5.35
CA ALA A 58 10.21 -14.08 4.78
C ALA A 58 8.90 -14.16 5.55
N THR A 59 8.95 -14.04 6.88
CA THR A 59 7.76 -14.03 7.73
C THR A 59 6.94 -12.76 7.47
N VAL A 60 7.60 -11.61 7.30
CA VAL A 60 6.93 -10.35 6.96
C VAL A 60 6.16 -10.52 5.65
N TYR A 61 6.79 -11.05 4.60
CA TYR A 61 6.12 -11.31 3.32
C TYR A 61 4.90 -12.22 3.48
N ARG A 62 5.03 -13.25 4.28
CA ARG A 62 3.93 -14.19 4.53
C ARG A 62 2.75 -13.49 5.20
N VAL A 63 3.02 -12.68 6.21
CA VAL A 63 1.97 -11.94 6.93
C VAL A 63 1.28 -10.93 6.00
N LEU A 64 2.06 -10.19 5.20
CA LEU A 64 1.51 -9.22 4.25
C LEU A 64 0.61 -9.90 3.22
N THR A 65 1.01 -11.06 2.70
CA THR A 65 0.20 -11.85 1.77
C THR A 65 -1.09 -12.31 2.44
N GLN A 66 -1.02 -12.76 3.68
CA GLN A 66 -2.20 -13.16 4.43
C GLN A 66 -3.15 -11.99 4.67
N PHE A 67 -2.62 -10.81 4.96
CA PHE A 67 -3.42 -9.60 5.14
C PHE A 67 -4.09 -9.17 3.83
N GLU A 68 -3.39 -9.30 2.71
CA GLU A 68 -3.97 -9.02 1.39
C GLU A 68 -5.14 -9.98 1.10
N GLN A 69 -4.92 -11.27 1.31
CA GLN A 69 -5.95 -12.29 1.08
C GLN A 69 -7.17 -12.10 1.99
N ALA A 70 -6.94 -11.60 3.20
CA ALA A 70 -8.01 -11.34 4.16
C ALA A 70 -8.70 -9.98 3.93
N GLY A 71 -8.24 -9.18 2.98
CA GLY A 71 -8.84 -7.89 2.68
C GLY A 71 -8.42 -6.75 3.59
N LEU A 72 -7.43 -6.94 4.45
CA LEU A 72 -6.91 -5.88 5.33
C LEU A 72 -5.97 -4.93 4.60
N LEU A 73 -5.20 -5.45 3.65
CA LEU A 73 -4.26 -4.67 2.84
C LEU A 73 -4.58 -4.83 1.37
N THR A 74 -4.22 -3.80 0.62
CA THR A 74 -4.20 -3.83 -0.84
C THR A 74 -2.76 -3.84 -1.30
N ARG A 75 -2.45 -4.69 -2.26
CA ARG A 75 -1.13 -4.80 -2.86
C ARG A 75 -1.10 -4.11 -4.21
N SER A 76 -0.05 -3.32 -4.46
CA SER A 76 0.21 -2.71 -5.75
C SER A 76 1.59 -3.12 -6.23
N ASN A 77 1.67 -3.58 -7.48
CA ASN A 77 2.93 -3.93 -8.12
C ASN A 77 3.24 -2.85 -9.15
N PHE A 78 4.25 -2.05 -8.88
CA PHE A 78 4.66 -1.00 -9.81
C PHE A 78 5.86 -1.46 -10.64
N GLU A 79 6.05 -0.81 -11.78
CA GLU A 79 7.08 -1.18 -12.75
C GLU A 79 8.50 -1.09 -12.18
N ALA A 80 8.70 -0.32 -11.12
CA ALA A 80 9.99 -0.21 -10.44
C ALA A 80 10.37 -1.46 -9.64
N GLY A 81 9.59 -2.53 -9.70
CA GLY A 81 9.96 -3.88 -9.27
C GLY A 81 9.61 -4.27 -7.86
N ARG A 82 9.17 -3.36 -6.99
CA ARG A 82 8.79 -3.72 -5.63
C ARG A 82 7.29 -3.64 -5.41
N ALA A 83 6.74 -4.68 -4.78
CA ALA A 83 5.36 -4.63 -4.31
C ALA A 83 5.27 -3.68 -3.12
N VAL A 84 4.24 -2.85 -3.10
CA VAL A 84 3.91 -2.02 -1.95
C VAL A 84 2.51 -2.37 -1.47
N PHE A 85 2.29 -2.17 -0.18
CA PHE A 85 1.04 -2.50 0.49
C PHE A 85 0.49 -1.26 1.19
N GLU A 86 -0.83 -1.19 1.30
CA GLU A 86 -1.50 -0.13 2.03
C GLU A 86 -2.76 -0.68 2.70
N LEU A 87 -3.25 0.02 3.73
CA LEU A 87 -4.51 -0.35 4.36
C LEU A 87 -5.63 -0.27 3.34
N ASN A 88 -6.48 -1.29 3.32
CA ASN A 88 -7.64 -1.33 2.44
C ASN A 88 -8.76 -0.50 3.07
N GLU A 89 -8.82 0.78 2.73
CA GLU A 89 -9.83 1.71 3.25
C GLU A 89 -11.01 1.90 2.30
N GLY A 90 -11.11 1.06 1.28
CA GLY A 90 -12.29 0.92 0.46
C GLY A 90 -12.46 1.91 -0.69
N ALA A 91 -11.81 3.05 -0.69
CA ALA A 91 -11.93 4.02 -1.77
C ALA A 91 -10.92 3.69 -2.88
N HIS A 92 -11.43 3.59 -4.12
CA HIS A 92 -10.55 3.40 -5.27
C HIS A 92 -9.71 4.65 -5.52
N HIS A 93 -8.44 4.47 -5.80
CA HIS A 93 -7.55 5.56 -6.20
C HIS A 93 -6.52 5.04 -7.18
N ASP A 94 -5.99 5.96 -7.99
CA ASP A 94 -4.91 5.70 -8.92
C ASP A 94 -3.59 6.19 -8.31
N HIS A 95 -2.48 5.83 -8.91
CA HIS A 95 -1.16 6.08 -8.34
C HIS A 95 -0.26 6.84 -9.30
N LEU A 96 0.51 7.76 -8.75
CA LEU A 96 1.60 8.44 -9.44
C LEU A 96 2.90 8.06 -8.73
N VAL A 97 3.78 7.37 -9.45
CA VAL A 97 5.01 6.80 -8.89
C VAL A 97 6.20 7.60 -9.39
N CYS A 98 7.04 8.06 -8.48
CA CYS A 98 8.28 8.73 -8.83
C CYS A 98 9.39 7.71 -9.03
N LEU A 99 9.96 7.67 -10.22
CA LEU A 99 11.06 6.76 -10.55
C LEU A 99 12.38 7.19 -9.92
N THR A 100 12.52 8.48 -9.59
CA THR A 100 13.74 9.01 -8.99
C THR A 100 13.81 8.77 -7.48
N CYS A 101 12.71 9.05 -6.75
CA CYS A 101 12.74 8.99 -5.28
C CYS A 101 11.88 7.87 -4.70
N GLY A 102 11.10 7.16 -5.53
CA GLY A 102 10.24 6.08 -5.08
C GLY A 102 8.94 6.53 -4.43
N ARG A 103 8.67 7.83 -4.32
CA ARG A 103 7.44 8.34 -3.70
C ARG A 103 6.23 7.92 -4.51
N VAL A 104 5.16 7.56 -3.80
CA VAL A 104 3.88 7.22 -4.41
C VAL A 104 2.84 8.24 -3.95
N GLU A 105 2.22 8.91 -4.90
CA GLU A 105 1.09 9.80 -4.65
C GLU A 105 -0.19 9.13 -5.12
N GLU A 106 -1.29 9.41 -4.45
CA GLU A 106 -2.59 8.92 -4.83
C GLU A 106 -3.40 10.05 -5.47
N PHE A 107 -4.22 9.70 -6.44
CA PHE A 107 -5.14 10.69 -7.04
C PHE A 107 -6.40 9.99 -7.52
N VAL A 108 -7.47 10.78 -7.65
CA VAL A 108 -8.71 10.37 -8.29
C VAL A 108 -9.09 11.46 -9.28
N ASP A 109 -9.37 11.07 -10.52
CA ASP A 109 -9.77 12.01 -11.57
C ASP A 109 -10.98 11.45 -12.30
N SER A 110 -12.10 12.13 -12.18
CA SER A 110 -13.35 11.68 -12.78
C SER A 110 -13.31 11.69 -14.30
N GLU A 111 -12.57 12.61 -14.92
CA GLU A 111 -12.43 12.66 -16.37
C GLU A 111 -11.68 11.45 -16.92
N ILE A 112 -10.63 11.03 -16.24
CA ILE A 112 -9.89 9.82 -16.61
C ILE A 112 -10.82 8.61 -16.51
N GLU A 113 -11.57 8.50 -15.43
CA GLU A 113 -12.49 7.39 -15.24
C GLU A 113 -13.58 7.34 -16.31
N GLN A 114 -14.15 8.49 -16.67
CA GLN A 114 -15.15 8.57 -17.72
C GLN A 114 -14.59 8.18 -19.08
N ARG A 115 -13.36 8.58 -19.38
CA ARG A 115 -12.70 8.19 -20.62
C ARG A 115 -12.46 6.69 -20.68
N GLN A 116 -12.04 6.11 -19.59
CA GLN A 116 -11.82 4.65 -19.53
C GLN A 116 -13.12 3.89 -19.78
N LYS A 117 -14.23 4.32 -19.18
CA LYS A 117 -15.55 3.72 -19.41
C LYS A 117 -15.99 3.84 -20.86
N ARG A 118 -15.75 5.00 -21.48
CA ARG A 118 -16.09 5.22 -22.88
C ARG A 118 -15.30 4.31 -23.80
N ILE A 119 -13.99 4.22 -23.57
CA ILE A 119 -13.10 3.35 -24.36
C ILE A 119 -13.56 1.90 -24.26
N ALA A 120 -13.89 1.43 -23.04
CA ALA A 120 -14.35 0.08 -22.83
C ALA A 120 -15.66 -0.18 -23.58
N ALA A 121 -16.62 0.76 -23.49
CA ALA A 121 -17.90 0.64 -24.16
C ALA A 121 -17.75 0.62 -25.68
N GLU A 122 -16.89 1.46 -26.24
CA GLU A 122 -16.62 1.47 -27.69
C GLU A 122 -16.05 0.16 -28.20
N LYS A 123 -15.33 -0.56 -27.35
CA LYS A 123 -14.74 -1.85 -27.68
C LYS A 123 -15.60 -3.03 -27.27
N GLY A 124 -16.80 -2.77 -26.78
CA GLY A 124 -17.79 -3.82 -26.45
C GLY A 124 -17.65 -4.39 -25.04
N PHE A 125 -17.04 -3.64 -24.13
CA PHE A 125 -16.85 -4.09 -22.73
C PHE A 125 -17.64 -3.24 -21.75
N ALA A 126 -18.18 -3.88 -20.73
CA ALA A 126 -18.68 -3.21 -19.54
C ALA A 126 -17.54 -3.17 -18.51
N LEU A 127 -17.03 -1.99 -18.22
CA LEU A 127 -15.88 -1.82 -17.32
C LEU A 127 -16.28 -2.14 -15.88
N ARG A 128 -15.56 -3.06 -15.24
CA ARG A 128 -15.77 -3.43 -13.84
C ARG A 128 -14.79 -2.75 -12.91
N ASP A 129 -13.54 -2.64 -13.34
CA ASP A 129 -12.47 -2.14 -12.50
C ASP A 129 -11.34 -1.68 -13.39
N HIS A 130 -10.43 -0.87 -12.83
CA HIS A 130 -9.22 -0.47 -13.52
C HIS A 130 -8.10 -0.29 -12.51
N ALA A 131 -6.86 -0.38 -13.00
CA ALA A 131 -5.68 -0.02 -12.23
C ALA A 131 -4.84 0.90 -13.10
N LEU A 132 -4.52 2.08 -12.61
CA LEU A 132 -3.75 3.07 -13.33
C LEU A 132 -2.57 3.52 -12.48
N ALA A 133 -1.38 3.38 -13.03
CA ALA A 133 -0.17 3.91 -12.43
C ALA A 133 0.54 4.78 -13.46
N LEU A 134 0.83 6.01 -13.08
CA LEU A 134 1.63 6.93 -13.89
C LEU A 134 3.03 6.96 -13.31
N TYR A 135 4.02 6.92 -14.18
CA TYR A 135 5.43 6.90 -13.79
C TYR A 135 6.11 8.18 -14.26
N GLY A 136 6.79 8.86 -13.37
CA GLY A 136 7.46 10.10 -13.70
C GLY A 136 8.63 10.37 -12.77
N ASP A 137 9.20 11.54 -12.92
CA ASP A 137 10.28 12.00 -12.06
C ASP A 137 9.82 13.27 -11.34
N CYS A 138 10.05 13.33 -10.03
CA CYS A 138 9.66 14.54 -9.30
C CYS A 138 10.48 15.73 -9.77
N ILE A 139 9.79 16.85 -10.00
CA ILE A 139 10.39 18.08 -10.51
C ILE A 139 10.64 19.10 -9.40
N LYS A 140 10.30 18.77 -8.16
CA LYS A 140 10.56 19.65 -7.02
C LYS A 140 12.04 19.55 -6.64
N HIS A 141 12.69 20.69 -6.57
CA HIS A 141 14.13 20.74 -6.27
C HIS A 141 14.47 20.27 -4.87
N ASP A 142 13.56 20.47 -3.92
CA ASP A 142 13.75 20.18 -2.51
C ASP A 142 13.00 18.92 -2.05
N CYS A 143 12.81 17.96 -2.95
CA CYS A 143 12.09 16.74 -2.62
C CYS A 143 12.84 15.97 -1.52
N PRO A 144 12.22 15.79 -0.33
CA PRO A 144 12.90 15.12 0.79
C PRO A 144 13.10 13.62 0.57
N HIS A 145 12.43 13.06 -0.43
CA HIS A 145 12.50 11.63 -0.74
C HIS A 145 13.60 11.30 -1.74
N ARG A 146 14.24 12.30 -2.37
CA ARG A 146 15.32 12.04 -3.30
C ARG A 146 16.55 11.51 -2.57
N PRO A 147 17.22 10.49 -3.15
CA PRO A 147 18.49 10.07 -2.58
C PRO A 147 19.47 11.24 -2.60
N LYS A 148 20.18 11.42 -1.49
CA LYS A 148 21.27 12.38 -1.44
C LYS A 148 22.47 11.74 -2.15
N GLY A 149 22.70 12.19 -3.35
CA GLY A 149 23.84 11.72 -4.14
C GLY A 149 24.92 12.74 -4.24
#